data_e49069f98f162306bf33528828507e1a
#
_entry.id   e49069f98f162306bf33528828507e1a
#
_cell.length_a   1.000
_cell.length_b   1.000
_cell.length_c   1.000
_cell.angle_alpha   90.00
_cell.angle_beta   90.00
_cell.angle_gamma   90.00
#
_symmetry.space_group_name_H-M   'P 1'
#
loop_
_entity.id
_entity.type
_entity.pdbx_description
1 polymer ?
#
loop_
_entity_poly.entity_id
_entity_poly.type
_entity_poly.pdbx_seq_one_letter_code
_entity_poly.pdbx_strand_id
1 'polypeptide(L)'
;MTEQEIRQLIHAQRRFFFTGETIPVRYRMEMLRRLKACILKREKEIELALKKDLGKSTFESYMCETGLVLSEISYMLKHTPSFAKEQRVHTPLAQFHSRSFRKPSPYGVCLIMSPWNYPFLLTIDPLVDAIAAGNTAVIKPSAYSPHTSQVIKELIEECFDPRYVAVVTGGRAENTCLLKEHFDYIFFTGSQNVGREVMKLSLIHISEPTRR
;
A
#
# COMPACT_ATOMS: atom_id res chain seq x y z
N MET A 1 0.21 -0.42 19.10
CA MET A 1 -0.55 -1.70 18.99
C MET A 1 0.28 -2.81 19.58
N THR A 2 -0.34 -3.75 20.29
CA THR A 2 0.30 -4.97 20.78
C THR A 2 0.57 -5.95 19.64
N GLU A 3 1.49 -6.91 19.85
CA GLU A 3 1.77 -7.97 18.86
C GLU A 3 0.50 -8.77 18.51
N GLN A 4 -0.33 -9.05 19.51
CA GLN A 4 -1.60 -9.76 19.31
C GLN A 4 -2.60 -8.97 18.45
N GLU A 5 -2.72 -7.66 18.66
CA GLU A 5 -3.59 -6.80 17.84
C GLU A 5 -3.10 -6.73 16.39
N ILE A 6 -1.78 -6.63 16.17
CA ILE A 6 -1.19 -6.64 14.83
C ILE A 6 -1.51 -7.96 14.12
N ARG A 7 -1.32 -9.09 14.79
CA ARG A 7 -1.65 -10.40 14.24
C ARG A 7 -3.14 -10.53 13.89
N GLN A 8 -4.03 -10.12 14.78
CA GLN A 8 -5.47 -10.15 14.52
C GLN A 8 -5.86 -9.27 13.33
N LEU A 9 -5.24 -8.09 13.19
CA LEU A 9 -5.45 -7.19 12.06
C LEU A 9 -5.08 -7.87 10.74
N ILE A 10 -3.88 -8.45 10.64
CA ILE A 10 -3.41 -9.10 9.43
C ILE A 10 -4.28 -10.31 9.06
N HIS A 11 -4.70 -11.11 10.05
CA HIS A 11 -5.65 -12.19 9.83
C HIS A 11 -7.01 -11.68 9.34
N ALA A 12 -7.49 -10.54 9.85
CA ALA A 12 -8.74 -9.93 9.39
C ALA A 12 -8.63 -9.44 7.94
N GLN A 13 -7.49 -8.80 7.58
CA GLN A 13 -7.21 -8.39 6.21
C GLN A 13 -7.13 -9.58 5.25
N ARG A 14 -6.47 -10.66 5.65
CA ARG A 14 -6.39 -11.87 4.84
C ARG A 14 -7.76 -12.51 4.61
N ARG A 15 -8.60 -12.61 5.64
CA ARG A 15 -9.98 -13.07 5.48
C ARG A 15 -10.77 -12.17 4.53
N PHE A 16 -10.64 -10.84 4.67
CA PHE A 16 -11.32 -9.90 3.77
C PHE A 16 -10.83 -10.04 2.32
N PHE A 17 -9.53 -10.17 2.10
CA PHE A 17 -8.98 -10.41 0.76
C PHE A 17 -9.58 -11.67 0.11
N PHE A 18 -9.71 -12.76 0.87
CA PHE A 18 -10.30 -14.02 0.37
C PHE A 18 -11.80 -13.95 0.09
N THR A 19 -12.52 -12.91 0.51
CA THR A 19 -13.91 -12.70 0.06
C THR A 19 -13.99 -12.34 -1.42
N GLY A 20 -12.88 -11.85 -2.01
CA GLY A 20 -12.83 -11.42 -3.39
C GLY A 20 -13.40 -10.01 -3.64
N GLU A 21 -13.84 -9.29 -2.60
CA GLU A 21 -14.42 -7.94 -2.73
C GLU A 21 -13.47 -6.92 -3.39
N THR A 22 -12.16 -7.10 -3.23
CA THR A 22 -11.14 -6.22 -3.82
C THR A 22 -10.86 -6.50 -5.31
N ILE A 23 -11.32 -7.64 -5.84
CA ILE A 23 -11.02 -8.09 -7.21
C ILE A 23 -11.72 -7.26 -8.28
N PRO A 24 -13.02 -6.89 -8.15
CA PRO A 24 -13.70 -6.09 -9.16
C PRO A 24 -13.04 -4.72 -9.36
N VAL A 25 -12.77 -4.36 -10.62
CA VAL A 25 -12.17 -3.05 -10.96
C VAL A 25 -13.03 -1.89 -10.45
N ARG A 26 -14.36 -2.04 -10.47
CA ARG A 26 -15.29 -1.02 -9.96
C ARG A 26 -15.00 -0.68 -8.48
N TYR A 27 -14.80 -1.69 -7.65
CA TYR A 27 -14.48 -1.50 -6.22
C TYR A 27 -13.18 -0.71 -6.06
N ARG A 28 -12.11 -1.11 -6.77
CA ARG A 28 -10.80 -0.44 -6.72
C ARG A 28 -10.89 1.04 -7.12
N MET A 29 -11.63 1.32 -8.20
CA MET A 29 -11.88 2.68 -8.68
C MET A 29 -12.67 3.53 -7.67
N GLU A 30 -13.62 2.95 -6.97
CA GLU A 30 -14.38 3.61 -5.91
C GLU A 30 -13.48 3.95 -4.73
N MET A 31 -12.64 3.01 -4.28
CA MET A 31 -11.69 3.23 -3.19
C MET A 31 -10.65 4.31 -3.52
N LEU A 32 -10.14 4.35 -4.76
CA LEU A 32 -9.24 5.41 -5.22
C LEU A 32 -9.93 6.79 -5.23
N ARG A 33 -11.18 6.88 -5.68
CA ARG A 33 -11.94 8.15 -5.62
C ARG A 33 -12.17 8.62 -4.19
N ARG A 34 -12.48 7.68 -3.29
CA ARG A 34 -12.67 7.96 -1.87
C ARG A 34 -11.40 8.48 -1.24
N LEU A 35 -10.25 7.83 -1.50
CA LEU A 35 -8.94 8.29 -1.03
C LEU A 35 -8.64 9.70 -1.54
N LYS A 36 -8.86 9.97 -2.83
CA LYS A 36 -8.66 11.29 -3.43
C LYS A 36 -9.49 12.36 -2.72
N ALA A 37 -10.76 12.10 -2.48
CA ALA A 37 -11.67 13.03 -1.81
C ALA A 37 -11.23 13.32 -0.36
N CYS A 38 -10.79 12.30 0.37
CA CYS A 38 -10.29 12.46 1.74
C CYS A 38 -8.98 13.28 1.77
N ILE A 39 -8.05 13.06 0.83
CA ILE A 39 -6.82 13.86 0.73
C ILE A 39 -7.14 15.32 0.46
N LEU A 40 -8.00 15.62 -0.51
CA LEU A 40 -8.41 16.99 -0.81
C LEU A 40 -9.11 17.68 0.36
N LYS A 41 -9.94 16.96 1.10
CA LYS A 41 -10.62 17.47 2.30
C LYS A 41 -9.64 17.84 3.40
N ARG A 42 -8.55 17.06 3.57
CA ARG A 42 -7.56 17.21 4.65
C ARG A 42 -6.25 17.87 4.21
N GLU A 43 -6.21 18.49 3.04
CA GLU A 43 -4.99 19.06 2.45
C GLU A 43 -4.25 19.99 3.41
N LYS A 44 -4.97 20.90 4.08
CA LYS A 44 -4.39 21.83 5.05
C LYS A 44 -3.81 21.15 6.29
N GLU A 45 -4.42 20.06 6.74
CA GLU A 45 -3.93 19.28 7.88
C GLU A 45 -2.62 18.56 7.51
N ILE A 46 -2.57 18.01 6.29
CA ILE A 46 -1.37 17.36 5.74
C ILE A 46 -0.23 18.38 5.63
N GLU A 47 -0.47 19.57 5.07
CA GLU A 47 0.51 20.65 4.96
C GLU A 47 1.05 21.08 6.33
N LEU A 48 0.16 21.24 7.31
CA LEU A 48 0.54 21.59 8.69
C LEU A 48 1.40 20.51 9.33
N ALA A 49 1.10 19.25 9.12
CA ALA A 49 1.87 18.14 9.63
C ALA A 49 3.26 18.07 9.00
N LEU A 50 3.37 18.22 7.68
CA LEU A 50 4.64 18.29 6.95
C LEU A 50 5.49 19.49 7.38
N LYS A 51 4.88 20.63 7.64
CA LYS A 51 5.56 21.80 8.19
C LYS A 51 6.11 21.54 9.60
N LYS A 52 5.34 20.86 10.46
CA LYS A 52 5.77 20.53 11.83
C LYS A 52 6.92 19.53 11.87
N ASP A 53 6.87 18.50 11.01
CA ASP A 53 7.87 17.44 11.00
C ASP A 53 9.15 17.83 10.25
N LEU A 54 9.04 18.58 9.13
CA LEU A 54 10.11 18.79 8.17
C LEU A 54 10.35 20.26 7.81
N GLY A 55 9.56 21.20 8.34
CA GLY A 55 9.67 22.63 7.99
C GLY A 55 9.23 22.96 6.56
N LYS A 56 8.59 22.05 5.85
CA LYS A 56 8.15 22.26 4.47
C LYS A 56 7.16 23.41 4.36
N SER A 57 7.35 24.26 3.34
CA SER A 57 6.36 25.28 2.97
C SER A 57 5.12 24.62 2.34
N THR A 58 3.99 25.34 2.29
CA THR A 58 2.77 24.89 1.59
C THR A 58 3.07 24.53 0.13
N PHE A 59 3.87 25.36 -0.56
CA PHE A 59 4.26 25.08 -1.94
C PHE A 59 5.08 23.80 -2.08
N GLU A 60 6.06 23.61 -1.24
CA GLU A 60 6.90 22.40 -1.23
C GLU A 60 6.08 21.15 -0.85
N SER A 61 5.21 21.25 0.15
CA SER A 61 4.31 20.17 0.56
C SER A 61 3.41 19.72 -0.60
N TYR A 62 2.87 20.66 -1.35
CA TYR A 62 2.06 20.34 -2.52
C TYR A 62 2.92 19.74 -3.65
N MET A 63 3.99 20.44 -4.07
CA MET A 63 4.80 20.05 -5.23
C MET A 63 5.52 18.72 -5.06
N CYS A 64 5.97 18.41 -3.83
CA CYS A 64 6.81 17.24 -3.58
C CYS A 64 6.06 16.08 -2.89
N GLU A 65 4.82 16.28 -2.43
CA GLU A 65 4.07 15.24 -1.74
C GLU A 65 2.61 15.16 -2.18
N THR A 66 1.71 16.03 -1.71
CA THR A 66 0.26 15.89 -1.98
C THR A 66 -0.10 15.96 -3.45
N GLY A 67 0.51 16.86 -4.20
CA GLY A 67 0.26 17.02 -5.64
C GLY A 67 0.69 15.80 -6.47
N LEU A 68 1.82 15.17 -6.11
CA LEU A 68 2.29 13.94 -6.76
C LEU A 68 1.33 12.78 -6.50
N VAL A 69 0.91 12.58 -5.25
CA VAL A 69 -0.09 11.56 -4.89
C VAL A 69 -1.41 11.78 -5.63
N LEU A 70 -1.91 13.02 -5.70
CA LEU A 70 -3.15 13.33 -6.44
C LEU A 70 -3.01 13.06 -7.94
N SER A 71 -1.82 13.27 -8.48
CA SER A 71 -1.48 12.94 -9.88
C SER A 71 -1.50 11.45 -10.11
N GLU A 72 -0.85 10.66 -9.22
CA GLU A 72 -0.83 9.20 -9.29
C GLU A 72 -2.23 8.60 -9.15
N ILE A 73 -3.04 9.06 -8.19
CA ILE A 73 -4.43 8.61 -8.09
C ILE A 73 -5.19 8.90 -9.40
N SER A 74 -4.97 10.06 -10.01
CA SER A 74 -5.65 10.44 -11.26
C SER A 74 -5.18 9.55 -12.42
N TYR A 75 -3.90 9.21 -12.47
CA TYR A 75 -3.33 8.27 -13.42
C TYR A 75 -3.93 6.87 -13.24
N MET A 76 -3.94 6.34 -12.02
CA MET A 76 -4.51 5.02 -11.72
C MET A 76 -6.02 4.96 -11.97
N LEU A 77 -6.77 6.02 -11.67
CA LEU A 77 -8.19 6.11 -12.04
C LEU A 77 -8.42 5.99 -13.55
N LYS A 78 -7.50 6.46 -14.36
CA LYS A 78 -7.59 6.35 -15.83
C LYS A 78 -7.15 4.99 -16.35
N HIS A 79 -6.11 4.41 -15.76
CA HIS A 79 -5.40 3.27 -16.36
C HIS A 79 -5.72 1.91 -15.73
N THR A 80 -6.16 1.84 -14.46
CA THR A 80 -6.50 0.58 -13.78
C THR A 80 -7.44 -0.33 -14.57
N PRO A 81 -8.50 0.19 -15.25
CA PRO A 81 -9.35 -0.67 -16.06
C PRO A 81 -8.60 -1.36 -17.21
N SER A 82 -7.58 -0.70 -17.77
CA SER A 82 -6.75 -1.29 -18.82
C SER A 82 -5.73 -2.29 -18.26
N PHE A 83 -5.11 -1.95 -17.12
CA PHE A 83 -4.12 -2.83 -16.48
C PHE A 83 -4.75 -4.14 -15.97
N ALA A 84 -6.00 -4.10 -15.55
CA ALA A 84 -6.72 -5.28 -15.05
C ALA A 84 -7.28 -6.20 -16.15
N LYS A 85 -7.18 -5.82 -17.44
CA LYS A 85 -7.70 -6.63 -18.56
C LYS A 85 -6.88 -7.88 -18.77
N GLU A 86 -7.59 -8.94 -19.14
CA GLU A 86 -6.98 -10.14 -19.68
C GLU A 86 -6.31 -9.84 -21.02
N GLN A 87 -5.10 -10.34 -21.18
CA GLN A 87 -4.31 -10.22 -22.42
C GLN A 87 -4.26 -11.56 -23.10
N ARG A 88 -4.82 -11.66 -24.31
CA ARG A 88 -4.71 -12.87 -25.12
C ARG A 88 -3.25 -13.15 -25.46
N VAL A 89 -2.87 -14.42 -25.40
CA VAL A 89 -1.57 -14.91 -25.83
C VAL A 89 -1.75 -16.02 -26.85
N HIS A 90 -0.68 -16.34 -27.59
CA HIS A 90 -0.71 -17.41 -28.58
C HIS A 90 -1.08 -18.75 -27.92
N THR A 91 -2.05 -19.46 -28.52
CA THR A 91 -2.43 -20.82 -28.12
C THR A 91 -1.81 -21.80 -29.11
N PRO A 92 -1.00 -22.79 -28.68
CA PRO A 92 -0.42 -23.79 -29.55
C PRO A 92 -1.51 -24.57 -30.32
N LEU A 93 -1.23 -24.95 -31.57
CA LEU A 93 -2.18 -25.67 -32.42
C LEU A 93 -2.64 -26.99 -31.79
N ALA A 94 -1.76 -27.66 -31.05
CA ALA A 94 -2.06 -28.88 -30.31
C ALA A 94 -3.20 -28.73 -29.27
N GLN A 95 -3.51 -27.48 -28.88
CA GLN A 95 -4.61 -27.16 -27.96
C GLN A 95 -5.77 -26.50 -28.70
N PHE A 96 -6.00 -26.91 -29.94
CA PHE A 96 -7.10 -26.42 -30.76
C PHE A 96 -8.43 -26.49 -30.01
N HIS A 97 -9.27 -25.46 -30.16
CA HIS A 97 -10.47 -25.06 -29.43
C HIS A 97 -10.20 -24.39 -28.04
N SER A 98 -8.96 -24.32 -27.54
CA SER A 98 -8.65 -23.60 -26.32
C SER A 98 -8.32 -22.12 -26.57
N ARG A 99 -8.39 -21.30 -25.54
CA ARG A 99 -7.95 -19.90 -25.56
C ARG A 99 -6.98 -19.67 -24.41
N SER A 100 -5.80 -19.16 -24.73
CA SER A 100 -4.79 -18.81 -23.75
C SER A 100 -4.79 -17.31 -23.47
N PHE A 101 -4.65 -16.94 -22.21
CA PHE A 101 -4.59 -15.54 -21.78
C PHE A 101 -3.75 -15.38 -20.52
N ARG A 102 -3.23 -14.16 -20.31
CA ARG A 102 -2.63 -13.71 -19.05
C ARG A 102 -3.65 -12.82 -18.35
N LYS A 103 -3.87 -13.05 -17.06
CA LYS A 103 -4.72 -12.22 -16.22
C LYS A 103 -3.92 -11.68 -15.04
N PRO A 104 -3.85 -10.36 -14.83
CA PRO A 104 -3.28 -9.78 -13.63
C PRO A 104 -4.07 -10.24 -12.40
N SER A 105 -3.36 -10.61 -11.34
CA SER A 105 -3.93 -11.01 -10.06
C SER A 105 -3.23 -10.25 -8.94
N PRO A 106 -3.95 -9.77 -7.92
CA PRO A 106 -3.34 -9.17 -6.74
C PRO A 106 -2.50 -10.19 -5.97
N TYR A 107 -1.49 -9.73 -5.26
CA TYR A 107 -0.66 -10.56 -4.39
C TYR A 107 -1.44 -11.05 -3.16
N GLY A 108 -2.18 -10.14 -2.51
CA GLY A 108 -2.89 -10.44 -1.26
C GLY A 108 -2.80 -9.31 -0.25
N VAL A 109 -2.23 -9.58 0.92
CA VAL A 109 -1.99 -8.60 1.98
C VAL A 109 -0.61 -8.00 1.82
N CYS A 110 -0.55 -6.70 1.58
CA CYS A 110 0.70 -5.95 1.39
C CYS A 110 1.10 -5.21 2.68
N LEU A 111 2.40 -5.15 2.97
CA LEU A 111 2.98 -4.26 3.96
C LEU A 111 3.71 -3.12 3.25
N ILE A 112 3.39 -1.87 3.62
CA ILE A 112 4.05 -0.66 3.11
C ILE A 112 4.79 0.00 4.27
N MET A 113 6.13 0.01 4.21
CA MET A 113 6.98 0.65 5.20
C MET A 113 7.68 1.85 4.58
N SER A 114 7.40 3.04 5.10
CA SER A 114 7.85 4.30 4.50
C SER A 114 8.81 5.09 5.37
N PRO A 115 9.68 5.92 4.76
CA PRO A 115 10.67 6.75 5.45
C PRO A 115 10.07 8.07 5.92
N TRP A 116 10.92 8.91 6.53
CA TRP A 116 10.55 10.20 7.12
C TRP A 116 10.76 11.41 6.20
N ASN A 117 11.53 11.30 5.13
CA ASN A 117 11.95 12.45 4.31
C ASN A 117 10.87 12.96 3.33
N TYR A 118 10.04 12.06 2.81
CA TYR A 118 8.82 12.34 2.05
C TYR A 118 7.69 11.47 2.60
N PRO A 119 7.27 11.73 3.86
CA PRO A 119 6.48 10.78 4.63
C PRO A 119 5.07 10.58 4.07
N PHE A 120 4.45 11.59 3.48
CA PHE A 120 3.13 11.48 2.90
C PHE A 120 3.19 10.78 1.53
N LEU A 121 4.04 11.27 0.62
CA LEU A 121 4.21 10.70 -0.72
C LEU A 121 4.58 9.22 -0.65
N LEU A 122 5.70 8.89 0.00
CA LEU A 122 6.23 7.53 0.01
C LEU A 122 5.41 6.54 0.86
N THR A 123 4.36 7.01 1.51
CA THR A 123 3.37 6.18 2.19
C THR A 123 2.13 5.95 1.32
N ILE A 124 1.59 7.02 0.73
CA ILE A 124 0.29 6.97 0.05
C ILE A 124 0.44 6.52 -1.41
N ASP A 125 1.52 6.87 -2.08
CA ASP A 125 1.77 6.48 -3.48
C ASP A 125 1.80 4.95 -3.66
N PRO A 126 2.59 4.18 -2.89
CA PRO A 126 2.52 2.72 -2.95
C PRO A 126 1.17 2.13 -2.52
N LEU A 127 0.42 2.84 -1.66
CA LEU A 127 -0.94 2.43 -1.30
C LEU A 127 -1.89 2.57 -2.49
N VAL A 128 -1.76 3.65 -3.28
CA VAL A 128 -2.56 3.85 -4.50
C VAL A 128 -2.37 2.67 -5.45
N ASP A 129 -1.13 2.23 -5.64
CA ASP A 129 -0.79 1.07 -6.48
C ASP A 129 -1.34 -0.24 -5.91
N ALA A 130 -1.22 -0.44 -4.60
CA ALA A 130 -1.76 -1.62 -3.93
C ALA A 130 -3.29 -1.72 -4.09
N ILE A 131 -4.01 -0.60 -3.93
CA ILE A 131 -5.47 -0.50 -4.15
C ILE A 131 -5.81 -0.77 -5.62
N ALA A 132 -5.11 -0.13 -6.55
CA ALA A 132 -5.31 -0.30 -7.99
C ALA A 132 -5.10 -1.76 -8.44
N ALA A 133 -4.13 -2.45 -7.86
CA ALA A 133 -3.87 -3.86 -8.11
C ALA A 133 -4.90 -4.80 -7.45
N GLY A 134 -5.67 -4.35 -6.44
CA GLY A 134 -6.70 -5.13 -5.74
C GLY A 134 -6.21 -5.83 -4.48
N ASN A 135 -5.13 -5.35 -3.87
CA ASN A 135 -4.60 -5.87 -2.62
C ASN A 135 -5.31 -5.24 -1.41
N THR A 136 -5.16 -5.86 -0.24
CA THR A 136 -5.31 -5.20 1.07
C THR A 136 -3.95 -4.69 1.53
N ALA A 137 -3.91 -3.70 2.42
CA ALA A 137 -2.65 -3.10 2.83
C ALA A 137 -2.58 -2.76 4.32
N VAL A 138 -1.44 -3.04 4.93
CA VAL A 138 -1.02 -2.50 6.21
C VAL A 138 0.07 -1.47 5.95
N ILE A 139 -0.11 -0.26 6.47
CA ILE A 139 0.83 0.84 6.33
C ILE A 139 1.58 1.04 7.63
N LYS A 140 2.89 1.15 7.54
CA LYS A 140 3.77 1.49 8.67
C LYS A 140 4.56 2.76 8.34
N PRO A 141 4.00 3.95 8.63
CA PRO A 141 4.71 5.21 8.43
C PRO A 141 5.86 5.36 9.45
N SER A 142 6.78 6.25 9.15
CA SER A 142 7.96 6.48 9.98
C SER A 142 7.62 7.09 11.35
N ALA A 143 8.23 6.58 12.41
CA ALA A 143 8.17 7.22 13.73
C ALA A 143 8.90 8.57 13.83
N TYR A 144 9.78 8.87 12.86
CA TYR A 144 10.53 10.13 12.80
C TYR A 144 9.77 11.30 12.18
N SER A 145 8.56 11.05 11.65
CA SER A 145 7.60 12.05 11.19
C SER A 145 6.25 11.87 11.91
N PRO A 146 6.19 12.13 13.22
CA PRO A 146 5.05 11.76 14.05
C PRO A 146 3.76 12.50 13.68
N HIS A 147 3.84 13.79 13.34
CA HIS A 147 2.66 14.57 12.95
C HIS A 147 2.06 14.08 11.62
N THR A 148 2.92 13.82 10.63
CA THR A 148 2.48 13.29 9.33
C THR A 148 1.94 11.88 9.47
N SER A 149 2.58 11.03 10.28
CA SER A 149 2.10 9.67 10.56
C SER A 149 0.73 9.67 11.23
N GLN A 150 0.45 10.63 12.12
CA GLN A 150 -0.85 10.77 12.78
C GLN A 150 -1.93 11.20 11.78
N VAL A 151 -1.65 12.20 10.93
CA VAL A 151 -2.60 12.64 9.89
C VAL A 151 -2.88 11.53 8.89
N ILE A 152 -1.85 10.76 8.48
CA ILE A 152 -2.04 9.58 7.62
C ILE A 152 -2.97 8.57 8.29
N LYS A 153 -2.77 8.28 9.59
CA LYS A 153 -3.62 7.35 10.32
C LYS A 153 -5.07 7.81 10.31
N GLU A 154 -5.34 9.04 10.70
CA GLU A 154 -6.70 9.61 10.73
C GLU A 154 -7.35 9.62 9.35
N LEU A 155 -6.59 9.97 8.30
CA LEU A 155 -7.07 9.94 6.92
C LEU A 155 -7.47 8.53 6.50
N ILE A 156 -6.66 7.53 6.79
CA ILE A 156 -6.93 6.15 6.41
C ILE A 156 -8.11 5.57 7.20
N GLU A 157 -8.20 5.84 8.51
CA GLU A 157 -9.32 5.41 9.34
C GLU A 157 -10.66 6.07 8.92
N GLU A 158 -10.64 7.29 8.40
CA GLU A 158 -11.82 7.93 7.80
C GLU A 158 -12.20 7.29 6.45
N CYS A 159 -11.19 6.91 5.66
CA CYS A 159 -11.40 6.40 4.29
C CYS A 159 -11.82 4.94 4.24
N PHE A 160 -11.25 4.08 5.07
CA PHE A 160 -11.28 2.65 4.86
C PHE A 160 -11.61 1.86 6.13
N ASP A 161 -12.24 0.70 5.93
CA ASP A 161 -12.34 -0.34 6.95
C ASP A 161 -10.91 -0.90 7.21
N PRO A 162 -10.49 -1.09 8.48
CA PRO A 162 -9.18 -1.62 8.81
C PRO A 162 -8.91 -3.03 8.23
N ARG A 163 -9.97 -3.78 7.92
CA ARG A 163 -9.85 -5.06 7.21
C ARG A 163 -9.36 -4.90 5.76
N TYR A 164 -9.48 -3.70 5.20
CA TYR A 164 -9.03 -3.38 3.84
C TYR A 164 -7.71 -2.63 3.85
N VAL A 165 -7.65 -1.47 4.51
CA VAL A 165 -6.42 -0.69 4.68
C VAL A 165 -6.32 -0.24 6.13
N ALA A 166 -5.17 -0.48 6.76
CA ALA A 166 -4.93 -0.10 8.15
C ALA A 166 -3.55 0.54 8.33
N VAL A 167 -3.41 1.36 9.38
CA VAL A 167 -2.15 1.99 9.74
C VAL A 167 -1.69 1.49 11.10
N VAL A 168 -0.46 1.01 11.16
CA VAL A 168 0.25 0.66 12.40
C VAL A 168 1.29 1.73 12.66
N THR A 169 1.03 2.62 13.62
CA THR A 169 2.01 3.61 14.09
C THR A 169 2.92 2.99 15.15
N GLY A 170 4.11 3.56 15.35
CA GLY A 170 5.07 3.12 16.35
C GLY A 170 6.49 3.03 15.80
N GLY A 171 7.40 2.45 16.58
CA GLY A 171 8.82 2.43 16.32
C GLY A 171 9.36 1.04 15.93
N ARG A 172 10.55 0.72 16.49
CA ARG A 172 11.25 -0.52 16.18
C ARG A 172 10.49 -1.77 16.65
N ALA A 173 9.78 -1.69 17.77
CA ALA A 173 9.03 -2.82 18.30
C ALA A 173 7.93 -3.26 17.34
N GLU A 174 7.12 -2.30 16.85
CA GLU A 174 6.03 -2.56 15.90
C GLU A 174 6.57 -3.03 14.54
N ASN A 175 7.72 -2.48 14.09
CA ASN A 175 8.39 -2.97 12.88
C ASN A 175 8.75 -4.45 13.00
N THR A 176 9.34 -4.84 14.14
CA THR A 176 9.73 -6.24 14.39
C THR A 176 8.51 -7.15 14.45
N CYS A 177 7.41 -6.70 15.09
CA CYS A 177 6.17 -7.47 15.15
C CYS A 177 5.57 -7.67 13.75
N LEU A 178 5.52 -6.61 12.93
CA LEU A 178 5.01 -6.69 11.56
C LEU A 178 5.85 -7.64 10.69
N LEU A 179 7.17 -7.57 10.78
CA LEU A 179 8.06 -8.38 9.94
C LEU A 179 8.08 -9.87 10.34
N LYS A 180 7.56 -10.23 11.51
CA LYS A 180 7.34 -11.62 11.91
C LYS A 180 6.06 -12.23 11.33
N GLU A 181 5.15 -11.37 10.85
CA GLU A 181 3.88 -11.82 10.27
C GLU A 181 4.02 -12.09 8.76
N HIS A 182 3.12 -12.93 8.24
CA HIS A 182 3.16 -13.30 6.83
C HIS A 182 2.41 -12.26 5.98
N PHE A 183 3.15 -11.57 5.12
CA PHE A 183 2.63 -10.72 4.04
C PHE A 183 2.89 -11.38 2.69
N ASP A 184 2.06 -11.07 1.70
CA ASP A 184 2.22 -11.58 0.32
C ASP A 184 3.11 -10.66 -0.51
N TYR A 185 3.27 -9.40 -0.06
CA TYR A 185 4.19 -8.42 -0.65
C TYR A 185 4.63 -7.39 0.40
N ILE A 186 5.90 -7.01 0.38
CA ILE A 186 6.44 -5.95 1.24
C ILE A 186 7.06 -4.87 0.36
N PHE A 187 6.53 -3.66 0.45
CA PHE A 187 7.12 -2.45 -0.12
C PHE A 187 7.87 -1.70 0.99
N PHE A 188 9.16 -1.58 0.83
CA PHE A 188 10.01 -0.87 1.79
C PHE A 188 10.80 0.23 1.10
N THR A 189 10.73 1.44 1.64
CA THR A 189 11.59 2.57 1.27
C THR A 189 12.32 3.06 2.51
N GLY A 190 13.66 3.13 2.44
CA GLY A 190 14.50 3.55 3.56
C GLY A 190 15.98 3.29 3.35
N SER A 191 16.76 3.28 4.44
CA SER A 191 18.20 3.05 4.36
C SER A 191 18.53 1.59 4.04
N GLN A 192 19.70 1.35 3.42
CA GLN A 192 20.19 0.01 3.10
C GLN A 192 20.27 -0.91 4.34
N ASN A 193 20.68 -0.37 5.48
CA ASN A 193 20.81 -1.16 6.71
C ASN A 193 19.44 -1.69 7.17
N VAL A 194 18.42 -0.82 7.19
CA VAL A 194 17.05 -1.22 7.54
C VAL A 194 16.48 -2.15 6.47
N GLY A 195 16.75 -1.91 5.19
CA GLY A 195 16.33 -2.79 4.11
C GLY A 195 16.88 -4.22 4.24
N ARG A 196 18.15 -4.36 4.64
CA ARG A 196 18.75 -5.68 4.94
C ARG A 196 18.07 -6.37 6.12
N GLU A 197 17.69 -5.63 7.15
CA GLU A 197 16.93 -6.18 8.29
C GLU A 197 15.51 -6.59 7.86
N VAL A 198 14.84 -5.80 7.04
CA VAL A 198 13.54 -6.17 6.46
C VAL A 198 13.67 -7.47 5.67
N MET A 199 14.68 -7.61 4.82
CA MET A 199 14.92 -8.84 4.06
C MET A 199 15.22 -10.04 4.95
N LYS A 200 15.97 -9.88 6.04
CA LYS A 200 16.31 -10.97 6.96
C LYS A 200 15.12 -11.43 7.80
N LEU A 201 14.30 -10.51 8.27
CA LEU A 201 13.20 -10.79 9.18
C LEU A 201 11.91 -11.17 8.44
N SER A 202 11.78 -10.76 7.19
CA SER A 202 10.59 -11.00 6.38
C SER A 202 10.45 -12.47 5.97
N LEU A 203 9.30 -13.04 6.25
CA LEU A 203 8.95 -14.41 5.83
C LEU A 203 8.68 -14.56 4.34
N ILE A 204 8.55 -13.46 3.60
CA ILE A 204 8.30 -13.48 2.14
C ILE A 204 9.51 -14.00 1.33
N HIS A 205 10.72 -13.93 1.91
CA HIS A 205 11.97 -14.37 1.28
C HIS A 205 12.39 -15.81 1.62
N ILE A 206 11.49 -16.62 2.15
CA ILE A 206 11.68 -18.07 2.18
C ILE A 206 11.57 -18.55 0.73
N SER A 207 12.65 -18.33 -0.01
CA SER A 207 12.77 -18.82 -1.37
C SER A 207 13.02 -20.33 -1.30
N GLU A 208 12.16 -21.11 -1.95
CA GLU A 208 12.56 -22.44 -2.37
C GLU A 208 13.82 -22.32 -3.24
N PRO A 209 14.82 -23.22 -3.08
CA PRO A 209 15.98 -23.22 -3.92
C PRO A 209 15.47 -23.36 -5.37
N THR A 210 15.71 -22.32 -6.16
CA THR A 210 15.41 -22.34 -7.60
C THR A 210 16.01 -23.60 -8.20
N ARG A 211 15.17 -24.50 -8.71
CA ARG A 211 15.65 -25.60 -9.55
C ARG A 211 16.45 -24.98 -10.70
N ARG A 212 17.73 -25.33 -10.72
CA ARG A 212 18.58 -25.10 -11.88
C ARG A 212 18.12 -25.95 -13.07
#